data_1df4c3d4cfd20d406d548d73a3b111d9
#
_entry.id   1df4c3d4cfd20d406d548d73a3b111d9
#
_cell.length_a   1.000
_cell.length_b   1.000
_cell.length_c   1.000
_cell.angle_alpha   90.00
_cell.angle_beta   90.00
_cell.angle_gamma   90.00
#
_symmetry.space_group_name_H-M   'P 1'
#
loop_
_entity.id
_entity.type
_entity.pdbx_description
1 polymer ?
#
loop_
_entity_poly.entity_id
_entity_poly.type
_entity_poly.pdbx_seq_one_letter_code
_entity_poly.pdbx_strand_id
1 'polypeptide(L)'
;MRWLVLLLLAFAMFCSYIFMDILSPIKDLMQSTRGWDSTAFGTMQGSETFLNVFVFFLIFAGIILDKMGVRFTAILSGAVMLVGATINWYAVTDAFQGSGLQTWFTNNLNYIPGFDELGISPFYRGMPASAKFAAIGFMIFGCGVEMAGITVSRGIVKWFKGREMALARLGVATCMIFSPVFAKLGGVIDVSRSVAFGVVLLLIALIMFIVYFFMDRKLDAQTGEAEEKDDPFKISDLGTILSSSGFWLVALLCVLYYSAIFPFQKYAVNMLQCNLVFNEVPSDSFWATNTVTVLQYCIMLVVAGASFASNFMKKAGMKYGLLTVAGVLLAVFCYMGYMRQSAETVFAVFPLLAVGITPILGNYVDHKGKAASMLMVGSMLLVLCHLTFAFVLPEFRDNAIGGIIVAYLTILVLGASFSLVPASLWPSVPKLVDAKIIGSAYALIFWVQNIGLWLFPLLIGKVLDKTNTQLVADLKNGVITPEEAAVSYDYTAPLVMLACLGIAALVLGFILKIVDKKKGLGLEEPNIKA
;
A
#
# COMPACT_ATOMS: atom_id res chain seq x y z
N MET A 1 -5.75 22.89 -19.43
CA MET A 1 -6.69 21.77 -19.45
C MET A 1 -6.01 20.44 -19.14
N ARG A 2 -4.94 20.04 -19.84
CA ARG A 2 -4.19 18.77 -19.64
C ARG A 2 -3.76 18.54 -18.18
N TRP A 3 -3.20 19.55 -17.50
CA TRP A 3 -2.81 19.47 -16.10
C TRP A 3 -3.97 19.22 -15.13
N LEU A 4 -5.14 19.77 -15.46
CA LEU A 4 -6.34 19.57 -14.62
C LEU A 4 -6.85 18.14 -14.75
N VAL A 5 -6.84 17.57 -15.97
CA VAL A 5 -7.20 16.16 -16.21
C VAL A 5 -6.27 15.22 -15.44
N LEU A 6 -4.95 15.48 -15.49
CA LEU A 6 -3.99 14.72 -14.70
C LEU A 6 -4.29 14.82 -13.20
N LEU A 7 -4.57 16.02 -12.70
CA LEU A 7 -4.87 16.24 -11.29
C LEU A 7 -6.13 15.47 -10.84
N LEU A 8 -7.18 15.45 -11.67
CA LEU A 8 -8.41 14.72 -11.38
C LEU A 8 -8.16 13.20 -11.26
N LEU A 9 -7.44 12.62 -12.22
CA LEU A 9 -7.11 11.19 -12.21
C LEU A 9 -6.20 10.83 -11.02
N ALA A 10 -5.17 11.64 -10.81
CA ALA A 10 -4.23 11.43 -9.72
C ALA A 10 -4.86 11.61 -8.34
N PHE A 11 -5.81 12.54 -8.19
CA PHE A 11 -6.56 12.74 -6.95
C PHE A 11 -7.52 11.57 -6.67
N ALA A 12 -8.13 10.99 -7.69
CA ALA A 12 -8.95 9.79 -7.53
C ALA A 12 -8.11 8.60 -7.01
N MET A 13 -6.90 8.41 -7.54
CA MET A 13 -5.97 7.40 -7.01
C MET A 13 -5.52 7.72 -5.58
N PHE A 14 -5.25 8.97 -5.27
CA PHE A 14 -4.95 9.41 -3.90
C PHE A 14 -6.05 9.00 -2.91
N CYS A 15 -7.32 9.24 -3.24
CA CYS A 15 -8.47 8.82 -2.42
C CYS A 15 -8.55 7.29 -2.27
N SER A 16 -8.29 6.55 -3.35
CA SER A 16 -8.31 5.08 -3.35
C SER A 16 -7.26 4.50 -2.41
N TYR A 17 -6.04 5.05 -2.40
CA TYR A 17 -4.97 4.60 -1.51
C TYR A 17 -5.21 5.00 -0.05
N ILE A 18 -5.93 6.10 0.22
CA ILE A 18 -6.39 6.39 1.59
C ILE A 18 -7.32 5.28 2.07
N PHE A 19 -8.31 4.90 1.25
CA PHE A 19 -9.25 3.86 1.65
C PHE A 19 -8.61 2.49 1.79
N MET A 20 -7.69 2.13 0.91
CA MET A 20 -6.95 0.87 0.94
C MET A 20 -6.25 0.62 2.29
N ASP A 21 -5.75 1.68 2.92
CA ASP A 21 -5.02 1.61 4.18
C ASP A 21 -5.82 2.15 5.39
N ILE A 22 -7.12 2.46 5.22
CA ILE A 22 -7.91 3.20 6.21
C ILE A 22 -7.94 2.55 7.60
N LEU A 23 -7.86 1.22 7.67
CA LEU A 23 -7.86 0.46 8.92
C LEU A 23 -6.46 0.17 9.46
N SER A 24 -5.41 0.35 8.65
CA SER A 24 -4.03 0.01 9.05
C SER A 24 -3.56 0.77 10.29
N PRO A 25 -3.77 2.09 10.44
CA PRO A 25 -3.34 2.85 11.61
C PRO A 25 -4.23 2.68 12.84
N ILE A 26 -5.35 1.95 12.74
CA ILE A 26 -6.32 1.74 13.83
C ILE A 26 -6.59 0.26 14.09
N LYS A 27 -5.60 -0.62 13.80
CA LYS A 27 -5.73 -2.06 14.05
C LYS A 27 -6.03 -2.37 15.53
N ASP A 28 -5.38 -1.66 16.44
CA ASP A 28 -5.60 -1.72 17.89
C ASP A 28 -7.08 -1.43 18.25
N LEU A 29 -7.64 -0.38 17.66
CA LEU A 29 -9.05 -0.01 17.87
C LEU A 29 -10.01 -1.03 17.23
N MET A 30 -9.65 -1.63 16.08
CA MET A 30 -10.46 -2.70 15.48
C MET A 30 -10.49 -3.95 16.36
N GLN A 31 -9.37 -4.29 16.99
CA GLN A 31 -9.33 -5.40 17.94
C GLN A 31 -10.14 -5.12 19.18
N SER A 32 -9.99 -3.94 19.79
CA SER A 32 -10.67 -3.58 21.04
C SER A 32 -12.17 -3.34 20.86
N THR A 33 -12.60 -2.72 19.74
CA THR A 33 -14.02 -2.33 19.57
C THR A 33 -14.84 -3.33 18.76
N ARG A 34 -14.23 -4.11 17.87
CA ARG A 34 -14.91 -5.05 16.95
C ARG A 34 -14.47 -6.51 17.13
N GLY A 35 -13.53 -6.78 18.03
CA GLY A 35 -13.02 -8.12 18.32
C GLY A 35 -12.26 -8.76 17.17
N TRP A 36 -11.65 -7.97 16.27
CA TRP A 36 -10.86 -8.50 15.17
C TRP A 36 -9.47 -8.88 15.70
N ASP A 37 -9.23 -10.18 15.88
CA ASP A 37 -7.89 -10.68 16.14
C ASP A 37 -6.95 -10.41 14.95
N SER A 38 -5.66 -10.68 15.12
CA SER A 38 -4.70 -10.38 14.07
C SER A 38 -4.93 -11.22 12.82
N THR A 39 -5.45 -12.45 12.95
CA THR A 39 -5.82 -13.32 11.82
C THR A 39 -7.01 -12.76 11.05
N ALA A 40 -8.08 -12.33 11.73
CA ALA A 40 -9.26 -11.74 11.09
C ALA A 40 -8.91 -10.43 10.38
N PHE A 41 -8.09 -9.58 11.02
CA PHE A 41 -7.60 -8.34 10.42
C PHE A 41 -6.81 -8.62 9.15
N GLY A 42 -5.83 -9.54 9.19
CA GLY A 42 -5.01 -9.88 8.03
C GLY A 42 -5.79 -10.55 6.91
N THR A 43 -6.76 -11.42 7.27
CA THR A 43 -7.65 -12.06 6.29
C THR A 43 -8.50 -11.03 5.55
N MET A 44 -9.07 -10.07 6.27
CA MET A 44 -9.84 -8.98 5.68
C MET A 44 -8.95 -8.09 4.81
N GLN A 45 -7.77 -7.71 5.28
CA GLN A 45 -6.84 -6.89 4.50
C GLN A 45 -6.35 -7.60 3.21
N GLY A 46 -6.07 -8.90 3.26
CA GLY A 46 -5.70 -9.68 2.08
C GLY A 46 -6.85 -9.87 1.09
N SER A 47 -8.10 -9.79 1.55
CA SER A 47 -9.27 -10.00 0.69
C SER A 47 -9.38 -8.98 -0.47
N GLU A 48 -8.72 -7.84 -0.37
CA GLU A 48 -8.64 -6.82 -1.43
C GLU A 48 -8.23 -7.43 -2.79
N THR A 49 -7.23 -8.27 -2.80
CA THR A 49 -6.69 -8.87 -4.03
C THR A 49 -7.20 -10.27 -4.32
N PHE A 50 -8.10 -10.82 -3.50
CA PHE A 50 -8.61 -12.19 -3.62
C PHE A 50 -9.23 -12.47 -5.00
N LEU A 51 -10.13 -11.61 -5.48
CA LEU A 51 -10.78 -11.80 -6.77
C LEU A 51 -9.80 -11.62 -7.95
N ASN A 52 -8.78 -10.78 -7.79
CA ASN A 52 -7.73 -10.63 -8.79
C ASN A 52 -6.90 -11.91 -8.92
N VAL A 53 -6.66 -12.61 -7.82
CA VAL A 53 -5.89 -13.86 -7.81
C VAL A 53 -6.70 -15.02 -8.35
N PHE A 54 -7.91 -15.28 -7.82
CA PHE A 54 -8.65 -16.51 -8.06
C PHE A 54 -9.66 -16.43 -9.20
N VAL A 55 -10.14 -15.24 -9.52
CA VAL A 55 -11.08 -14.99 -10.63
C VAL A 55 -10.39 -14.31 -11.82
N PHE A 56 -9.10 -13.96 -11.69
CA PHE A 56 -8.34 -13.25 -12.71
C PHE A 56 -9.01 -11.93 -13.13
N PHE A 57 -9.58 -11.22 -12.16
CA PHE A 57 -10.40 -10.03 -12.43
C PHE A 57 -9.65 -8.95 -13.22
N LEU A 58 -8.33 -8.84 -13.06
CA LEU A 58 -7.50 -7.88 -13.80
C LEU A 58 -7.57 -8.09 -15.32
N ILE A 59 -7.73 -9.35 -15.79
CA ILE A 59 -7.93 -9.65 -17.21
C ILE A 59 -9.29 -9.12 -17.68
N PHE A 60 -10.35 -9.34 -16.89
CA PHE A 60 -11.68 -8.81 -17.21
C PHE A 60 -11.67 -7.27 -17.22
N ALA A 61 -10.99 -6.66 -16.26
CA ALA A 61 -10.81 -5.21 -16.21
C ALA A 61 -10.11 -4.66 -17.46
N GLY A 62 -9.07 -5.35 -17.94
CA GLY A 62 -8.40 -5.03 -19.20
C GLY A 62 -9.34 -5.13 -20.41
N ILE A 63 -10.13 -6.21 -20.51
CA ILE A 63 -11.11 -6.38 -21.58
C ILE A 63 -12.19 -5.27 -21.56
N ILE A 64 -12.66 -4.88 -20.36
CA ILE A 64 -13.60 -3.78 -20.20
C ILE A 64 -12.98 -2.49 -20.71
N LEU A 65 -11.73 -2.21 -20.29
CA LEU A 65 -10.99 -1.01 -20.71
C LEU A 65 -10.81 -0.95 -22.23
N ASP A 66 -10.46 -2.06 -22.88
CA ASP A 66 -10.25 -2.12 -24.32
C ASP A 66 -11.53 -1.97 -25.12
N LYS A 67 -12.67 -2.50 -24.62
CA LYS A 67 -13.96 -2.43 -25.32
C LYS A 67 -14.72 -1.15 -25.05
N MET A 68 -14.68 -0.65 -23.80
CA MET A 68 -15.52 0.46 -23.34
C MET A 68 -14.75 1.79 -23.25
N GLY A 69 -13.41 1.74 -23.32
CA GLY A 69 -12.53 2.90 -23.26
C GLY A 69 -12.29 3.44 -21.85
N VAL A 70 -11.29 4.32 -21.73
CA VAL A 70 -10.79 4.89 -20.46
C VAL A 70 -11.90 5.61 -19.68
N ARG A 71 -12.76 6.37 -20.38
CA ARG A 71 -13.81 7.20 -19.75
C ARG A 71 -14.84 6.39 -18.99
N PHE A 72 -15.39 5.37 -19.64
CA PHE A 72 -16.40 4.49 -19.05
C PHE A 72 -15.79 3.70 -17.90
N THR A 73 -14.61 3.12 -18.13
CA THR A 73 -13.93 2.27 -17.15
C THR A 73 -13.54 3.06 -15.90
N ALA A 74 -13.17 4.34 -16.04
CA ALA A 74 -12.90 5.20 -14.88
C ALA A 74 -14.15 5.40 -14.00
N ILE A 75 -15.31 5.69 -14.59
CA ILE A 75 -16.56 5.84 -13.83
C ILE A 75 -16.97 4.51 -13.19
N LEU A 76 -16.89 3.42 -13.94
CA LEU A 76 -17.24 2.08 -13.43
C LEU A 76 -16.34 1.69 -12.25
N SER A 77 -15.03 1.92 -12.36
CA SER A 77 -14.08 1.63 -11.28
C SER A 77 -14.41 2.44 -10.02
N GLY A 78 -14.69 3.74 -10.16
CA GLY A 78 -15.10 4.60 -9.05
C GLY A 78 -16.39 4.13 -8.38
N ALA A 79 -17.38 3.71 -9.15
CA ALA A 79 -18.64 3.18 -8.63
C ALA A 79 -18.43 1.85 -7.88
N VAL A 80 -17.65 0.93 -8.42
CA VAL A 80 -17.32 -0.37 -7.79
C VAL A 80 -16.55 -0.15 -6.48
N MET A 81 -15.55 0.77 -6.47
CA MET A 81 -14.84 1.13 -5.24
C MET A 81 -15.79 1.68 -4.17
N LEU A 82 -16.69 2.58 -4.55
CA LEU A 82 -17.64 3.20 -3.62
C LEU A 82 -18.60 2.17 -3.02
N VAL A 83 -19.11 1.23 -3.82
CA VAL A 83 -19.97 0.13 -3.35
C VAL A 83 -19.23 -0.73 -2.34
N GLY A 84 -18.02 -1.20 -2.68
CA GLY A 84 -17.20 -2.00 -1.77
C GLY A 84 -16.87 -1.28 -0.46
N ALA A 85 -16.51 -0.01 -0.55
CA ALA A 85 -16.22 0.83 0.61
C ALA A 85 -17.46 1.06 1.50
N THR A 86 -18.63 1.23 0.91
CA THR A 86 -19.89 1.39 1.68
C THR A 86 -20.24 0.12 2.43
N ILE A 87 -20.04 -1.06 1.84
CA ILE A 87 -20.19 -2.35 2.50
C ILE A 87 -19.21 -2.46 3.68
N ASN A 88 -17.96 -2.10 3.47
CA ASN A 88 -16.92 -2.12 4.49
C ASN A 88 -17.27 -1.16 5.65
N TRP A 89 -17.74 0.04 5.33
CA TRP A 89 -18.22 1.00 6.33
C TRP A 89 -19.37 0.44 7.16
N TYR A 90 -20.42 -0.08 6.53
CA TYR A 90 -21.56 -0.62 7.24
C TYR A 90 -21.17 -1.79 8.16
N ALA A 91 -20.24 -2.66 7.71
CA ALA A 91 -19.76 -3.80 8.50
C ALA A 91 -19.18 -3.40 9.87
N VAL A 92 -18.57 -2.22 9.96
CA VAL A 92 -17.91 -1.74 11.19
C VAL A 92 -18.78 -0.76 12.01
N THR A 93 -20.01 -0.45 11.55
CA THR A 93 -20.95 0.40 12.31
C THR A 93 -21.60 -0.37 13.45
N ASP A 94 -22.10 0.35 14.46
CA ASP A 94 -22.91 -0.24 15.53
C ASP A 94 -24.25 -0.76 15.02
N ALA A 95 -24.78 -0.20 13.91
CA ALA A 95 -26.00 -0.68 13.26
C ALA A 95 -25.86 -2.11 12.68
N PHE A 96 -24.65 -2.54 12.34
CA PHE A 96 -24.39 -3.93 11.93
C PHE A 96 -24.47 -4.88 13.12
N GLN A 97 -24.08 -4.42 14.32
CA GLN A 97 -24.10 -5.23 15.53
C GLN A 97 -25.57 -5.51 15.94
N GLY A 98 -25.87 -6.77 16.18
CA GLY A 98 -27.26 -7.21 16.48
C GLY A 98 -28.19 -7.32 15.27
N SER A 99 -27.70 -6.99 14.05
CA SER A 99 -28.51 -7.11 12.83
C SER A 99 -28.71 -8.56 12.39
N GLY A 100 -29.75 -8.80 11.58
CA GLY A 100 -29.94 -10.10 10.92
C GLY A 100 -28.77 -10.51 10.01
N LEU A 101 -28.06 -9.53 9.42
CA LEU A 101 -26.85 -9.78 8.64
C LEU A 101 -25.71 -10.30 9.52
N GLN A 102 -25.49 -9.72 10.69
CA GLN A 102 -24.49 -10.24 11.64
C GLN A 102 -24.78 -11.70 11.99
N THR A 103 -26.03 -12.02 12.31
CA THR A 103 -26.45 -13.38 12.63
C THR A 103 -26.23 -14.33 11.45
N TRP A 104 -26.54 -13.88 10.23
CA TRP A 104 -26.32 -14.67 9.02
C TRP A 104 -24.83 -14.97 8.82
N PHE A 105 -23.95 -13.97 8.90
CA PHE A 105 -22.50 -14.15 8.73
C PHE A 105 -21.85 -14.94 9.87
N THR A 106 -22.41 -14.91 11.08
CA THR A 106 -21.96 -15.76 12.18
C THR A 106 -22.22 -17.24 11.87
N ASN A 107 -23.38 -17.55 11.30
CA ASN A 107 -23.79 -18.93 11.03
C ASN A 107 -23.32 -19.47 9.68
N ASN A 108 -22.96 -18.60 8.74
CA ASN A 108 -22.58 -18.97 7.39
C ASN A 108 -21.14 -18.54 7.08
N LEU A 109 -20.62 -19.01 5.96
CA LEU A 109 -19.24 -18.78 5.52
C LEU A 109 -18.20 -19.17 6.59
N ASN A 110 -18.39 -20.33 7.20
CA ASN A 110 -17.53 -20.87 8.25
C ASN A 110 -16.52 -21.89 7.72
N TYR A 111 -16.62 -22.25 6.46
CA TYR A 111 -15.79 -23.24 5.81
C TYR A 111 -15.88 -23.10 4.28
N ILE A 112 -14.73 -23.06 3.62
CA ILE A 112 -14.63 -23.08 2.16
C ILE A 112 -13.72 -24.23 1.76
N PRO A 113 -14.27 -25.27 1.07
CA PRO A 113 -13.47 -26.43 0.63
C PRO A 113 -12.23 -26.02 -0.17
N GLY A 114 -11.11 -26.67 0.10
CA GLY A 114 -9.82 -26.39 -0.54
C GLY A 114 -9.03 -25.27 0.15
N PHE A 115 -9.68 -24.20 0.60
CA PHE A 115 -9.00 -23.10 1.27
C PHE A 115 -8.80 -23.33 2.78
N ASP A 116 -9.78 -23.96 3.44
CA ASP A 116 -9.67 -24.28 4.86
C ASP A 116 -8.62 -25.36 5.12
N GLU A 117 -8.53 -26.37 4.26
CA GLU A 117 -7.52 -27.44 4.34
C GLU A 117 -6.11 -26.90 4.20
N LEU A 118 -5.92 -25.90 3.35
CA LEU A 118 -4.65 -25.21 3.18
C LEU A 118 -4.39 -24.15 4.27
N GLY A 119 -5.40 -23.88 5.11
CA GLY A 119 -5.30 -22.86 6.15
C GLY A 119 -5.21 -21.43 5.60
N ILE A 120 -5.74 -21.16 4.41
CA ILE A 120 -5.67 -19.85 3.72
C ILE A 120 -7.07 -19.33 3.35
N SER A 121 -8.10 -19.81 4.04
CA SER A 121 -9.48 -19.44 3.76
C SER A 121 -9.72 -17.95 3.98
N PRO A 122 -10.43 -17.27 3.05
CA PRO A 122 -10.87 -15.89 3.24
C PRO A 122 -12.01 -15.78 4.25
N PHE A 123 -12.65 -16.91 4.60
CA PHE A 123 -13.67 -17.03 5.63
C PHE A 123 -13.46 -18.32 6.42
N TYR A 124 -13.43 -18.23 7.74
CA TYR A 124 -13.19 -19.38 8.60
C TYR A 124 -14.11 -19.36 9.84
N ARG A 125 -14.22 -20.52 10.50
CA ARG A 125 -15.00 -20.67 11.72
C ARG A 125 -14.40 -19.85 12.86
N GLY A 126 -15.18 -18.97 13.46
CA GLY A 126 -14.74 -18.08 14.55
C GLY A 126 -14.28 -16.70 14.06
N MET A 127 -14.17 -16.47 12.75
CA MET A 127 -13.94 -15.12 12.23
C MET A 127 -15.15 -14.22 12.59
N PRO A 128 -14.92 -13.01 13.14
CA PRO A 128 -16.00 -12.07 13.45
C PRO A 128 -16.90 -11.79 12.23
N ALA A 129 -18.21 -11.77 12.42
CA ALA A 129 -19.17 -11.56 11.33
C ALA A 129 -18.93 -10.22 10.60
N SER A 130 -18.57 -9.17 11.35
CA SER A 130 -18.20 -7.87 10.79
C SER A 130 -16.95 -7.95 9.90
N ALA A 131 -15.95 -8.76 10.27
CA ALA A 131 -14.76 -8.98 9.47
C ALA A 131 -15.06 -9.75 8.18
N LYS A 132 -15.96 -10.75 8.23
CA LYS A 132 -16.41 -11.48 7.03
C LYS A 132 -17.12 -10.55 6.05
N PHE A 133 -18.05 -9.73 6.55
CA PHE A 133 -18.79 -8.81 5.70
C PHE A 133 -17.90 -7.69 5.15
N ALA A 134 -17.00 -7.16 5.97
CA ALA A 134 -15.99 -6.21 5.53
C ALA A 134 -15.07 -6.80 4.45
N ALA A 135 -14.67 -8.08 4.57
CA ALA A 135 -13.86 -8.76 3.57
C ALA A 135 -14.54 -8.81 2.19
N ILE A 136 -15.86 -9.06 2.15
CA ILE A 136 -16.62 -9.01 0.89
C ILE A 136 -16.59 -7.59 0.30
N GLY A 137 -16.83 -6.56 1.13
CA GLY A 137 -16.71 -5.17 0.68
C GLY A 137 -15.33 -4.86 0.14
N PHE A 138 -14.30 -5.38 0.79
CA PHE A 138 -12.91 -5.13 0.38
C PHE A 138 -12.50 -5.89 -0.88
N MET A 139 -13.06 -7.09 -1.13
CA MET A 139 -12.95 -7.80 -2.41
C MET A 139 -13.53 -6.98 -3.56
N ILE A 140 -14.72 -6.39 -3.37
CA ILE A 140 -15.38 -5.55 -4.37
C ILE A 140 -14.58 -4.26 -4.58
N PHE A 141 -14.13 -3.61 -3.51
CA PHE A 141 -13.26 -2.44 -3.57
C PHE A 141 -11.97 -2.74 -4.35
N GLY A 142 -11.33 -3.89 -4.09
CA GLY A 142 -10.12 -4.34 -4.78
C GLY A 142 -10.31 -4.47 -6.30
N CYS A 143 -11.45 -5.00 -6.75
CA CYS A 143 -11.79 -4.99 -8.17
C CYS A 143 -11.84 -3.57 -8.75
N GLY A 144 -12.44 -2.63 -8.01
CA GLY A 144 -12.53 -1.24 -8.43
C GLY A 144 -11.17 -0.55 -8.49
N VAL A 145 -10.33 -0.72 -7.47
CA VAL A 145 -9.02 -0.05 -7.41
C VAL A 145 -8.04 -0.57 -8.45
N GLU A 146 -8.04 -1.87 -8.72
CA GLU A 146 -7.20 -2.45 -9.78
C GLU A 146 -7.66 -1.98 -11.17
N MET A 147 -8.97 -1.94 -11.41
CA MET A 147 -9.53 -1.37 -12.64
C MET A 147 -9.19 0.11 -12.79
N ALA A 148 -9.27 0.89 -11.70
CA ALA A 148 -8.85 2.29 -11.69
C ALA A 148 -7.36 2.43 -12.00
N GLY A 149 -6.51 1.58 -11.42
CA GLY A 149 -5.07 1.58 -11.62
C GLY A 149 -4.68 1.45 -13.09
N ILE A 150 -5.18 0.42 -13.80
CA ILE A 150 -4.90 0.24 -15.23
C ILE A 150 -5.50 1.36 -16.08
N THR A 151 -6.69 1.87 -15.73
CA THR A 151 -7.37 2.93 -16.46
C THR A 151 -6.64 4.27 -16.33
N VAL A 152 -6.26 4.63 -15.11
CA VAL A 152 -5.52 5.87 -14.82
C VAL A 152 -4.13 5.81 -15.44
N SER A 153 -3.43 4.68 -15.32
CA SER A 153 -2.12 4.49 -15.96
C SER A 153 -2.20 4.71 -17.47
N ARG A 154 -3.22 4.16 -18.16
CA ARG A 154 -3.43 4.37 -19.59
C ARG A 154 -3.75 5.84 -19.92
N GLY A 155 -4.61 6.48 -19.13
CA GLY A 155 -4.94 7.90 -19.30
C GLY A 155 -3.75 8.84 -19.07
N ILE A 156 -2.87 8.50 -18.12
CA ILE A 156 -1.68 9.31 -17.77
C ILE A 156 -0.54 9.07 -18.75
N VAL A 157 -0.34 7.85 -19.27
CA VAL A 157 0.73 7.54 -20.24
C VAL A 157 0.62 8.43 -21.47
N LYS A 158 -0.58 8.75 -21.92
CA LYS A 158 -0.83 9.72 -23.01
C LYS A 158 -0.22 11.10 -22.72
N TRP A 159 -0.07 11.49 -21.43
CA TRP A 159 0.32 12.83 -21.03
C TRP A 159 1.53 12.93 -20.10
N PHE A 160 1.75 11.93 -19.17
CA PHE A 160 2.75 12.04 -18.10
C PHE A 160 3.17 10.66 -17.53
N LYS A 161 4.20 10.04 -18.06
CA LYS A 161 4.70 8.73 -17.57
C LYS A 161 5.23 8.78 -16.12
N GLY A 162 4.76 7.87 -15.25
CA GLY A 162 5.42 7.45 -14.00
C GLY A 162 5.31 8.38 -12.79
N ARG A 163 4.28 9.27 -12.74
CA ARG A 163 4.10 10.25 -11.63
C ARG A 163 2.92 9.97 -10.71
N GLU A 164 2.06 9.03 -11.05
CA GLU A 164 0.87 8.62 -10.30
C GLU A 164 1.23 8.00 -8.94
N MET A 165 2.34 7.26 -8.87
CA MET A 165 2.78 6.57 -7.65
C MET A 165 3.08 7.54 -6.49
N ALA A 166 3.58 8.74 -6.78
CA ALA A 166 3.87 9.73 -5.75
C ALA A 166 2.60 10.18 -5.00
N LEU A 167 1.51 10.44 -5.74
CA LEU A 167 0.23 10.84 -5.13
C LEU A 167 -0.44 9.68 -4.39
N ALA A 168 -0.33 8.45 -4.91
CA ALA A 168 -0.77 7.26 -4.21
C ALA A 168 -0.09 7.14 -2.83
N ARG A 169 1.23 7.32 -2.77
CA ARG A 169 1.98 7.27 -1.50
C ARG A 169 1.63 8.41 -0.55
N LEU A 170 1.36 9.59 -1.08
CA LEU A 170 0.85 10.71 -0.28
C LEU A 170 -0.52 10.36 0.34
N GLY A 171 -1.38 9.61 -0.37
CA GLY A 171 -2.64 9.08 0.16
C GLY A 171 -2.43 8.20 1.38
N VAL A 172 -1.48 7.26 1.31
CA VAL A 172 -1.13 6.41 2.45
C VAL A 172 -0.63 7.24 3.64
N ALA A 173 0.26 8.22 3.43
CA ALA A 173 0.72 9.10 4.50
C ALA A 173 -0.43 9.93 5.11
N THR A 174 -1.36 10.40 4.29
CA THR A 174 -2.57 11.10 4.73
C THR A 174 -3.45 10.21 5.60
N CYS A 175 -3.64 8.97 5.21
CA CYS A 175 -4.40 7.98 5.95
C CYS A 175 -3.83 7.77 7.36
N MET A 176 -2.51 7.63 7.50
CA MET A 176 -1.85 7.45 8.80
C MET A 176 -2.16 8.59 9.78
N ILE A 177 -2.32 9.83 9.28
CA ILE A 177 -2.64 10.99 10.13
C ILE A 177 -4.13 11.07 10.45
N PHE A 178 -4.99 10.93 9.45
CA PHE A 178 -6.42 11.27 9.61
C PHE A 178 -7.28 10.10 10.10
N SER A 179 -6.97 8.85 9.78
CA SER A 179 -7.79 7.73 10.21
C SER A 179 -7.93 7.66 11.74
N PRO A 180 -6.85 7.73 12.55
CA PRO A 180 -6.97 7.74 14.01
C PRO A 180 -7.70 8.97 14.55
N VAL A 181 -7.54 10.13 13.87
CA VAL A 181 -8.23 11.37 14.27
C VAL A 181 -9.75 11.23 14.13
N PHE A 182 -10.20 10.66 13.02
CA PHE A 182 -11.63 10.43 12.81
C PHE A 182 -12.17 9.34 13.74
N ALA A 183 -11.41 8.28 14.01
CA ALA A 183 -11.81 7.23 14.95
C ALA A 183 -12.02 7.73 16.38
N LYS A 184 -11.26 8.76 16.80
CA LYS A 184 -11.29 9.34 18.16
C LYS A 184 -11.98 10.70 18.21
N LEU A 185 -12.71 11.09 17.14
CA LEU A 185 -13.33 12.41 17.02
C LEU A 185 -14.38 12.62 18.11
N GLY A 186 -14.29 13.77 18.82
CA GLY A 186 -15.21 14.13 19.87
C GLY A 186 -15.02 13.35 21.20
N GLY A 187 -13.86 12.70 21.39
CA GLY A 187 -13.53 11.95 22.59
C GLY A 187 -14.23 10.60 22.72
N VAL A 188 -14.94 10.16 21.69
CA VAL A 188 -15.59 8.84 21.60
C VAL A 188 -14.91 8.01 20.53
N ILE A 189 -14.49 6.79 20.88
CA ILE A 189 -13.90 5.84 19.95
C ILE A 189 -14.99 5.24 19.07
N ASP A 190 -14.92 5.53 17.77
CA ASP A 190 -15.82 4.97 16.76
C ASP A 190 -15.06 4.77 15.44
N VAL A 191 -14.66 3.53 15.20
CA VAL A 191 -13.90 3.14 14.01
C VAL A 191 -14.66 3.35 12.70
N SER A 192 -16.01 3.37 12.77
CA SER A 192 -16.84 3.58 11.59
C SER A 192 -16.65 4.98 10.98
N ARG A 193 -16.27 5.98 11.78
CA ARG A 193 -16.00 7.36 11.31
C ARG A 193 -14.76 7.43 10.42
N SER A 194 -13.72 6.64 10.72
CA SER A 194 -12.54 6.54 9.85
C SER A 194 -12.90 5.96 8.50
N VAL A 195 -13.67 4.87 8.48
CA VAL A 195 -14.11 4.25 7.23
C VAL A 195 -15.05 5.17 6.46
N ALA A 196 -15.99 5.86 7.17
CA ALA A 196 -16.86 6.87 6.57
C ALA A 196 -16.09 8.02 5.89
N PHE A 197 -15.01 8.51 6.52
CA PHE A 197 -14.10 9.48 5.90
C PHE A 197 -13.57 8.97 4.56
N GLY A 198 -13.10 7.72 4.50
CA GLY A 198 -12.64 7.10 3.26
C GLY A 198 -13.76 6.95 2.22
N VAL A 199 -14.99 6.58 2.63
CA VAL A 199 -16.16 6.50 1.73
C VAL A 199 -16.48 7.87 1.11
N VAL A 200 -16.46 8.94 1.92
CA VAL A 200 -16.67 10.31 1.41
C VAL A 200 -15.60 10.70 0.38
N LEU A 201 -14.34 10.36 0.63
CA LEU A 201 -13.26 10.62 -0.34
C LEU A 201 -13.44 9.82 -1.63
N LEU A 202 -13.92 8.58 -1.57
CA LEU A 202 -14.21 7.78 -2.76
C LEU A 202 -15.44 8.30 -3.52
N LEU A 203 -16.42 8.87 -2.84
CA LEU A 203 -17.52 9.59 -3.50
C LEU A 203 -16.99 10.80 -4.27
N ILE A 204 -16.09 11.57 -3.67
CA ILE A 204 -15.41 12.68 -4.35
C ILE A 204 -14.60 12.16 -5.55
N ALA A 205 -13.88 11.04 -5.40
CA ALA A 205 -13.14 10.41 -6.49
C ALA A 205 -14.05 10.01 -7.66
N LEU A 206 -15.22 9.43 -7.38
CA LEU A 206 -16.21 9.12 -8.42
C LEU A 206 -16.69 10.39 -9.15
N ILE A 207 -16.98 11.46 -8.40
CA ILE A 207 -17.33 12.76 -9.00
C ILE A 207 -16.20 13.27 -9.90
N MET A 208 -14.95 13.13 -9.48
CA MET A 208 -13.77 13.53 -10.28
C MET A 208 -13.66 12.68 -11.57
N PHE A 209 -13.96 11.39 -11.55
CA PHE A 209 -14.02 10.56 -12.74
C PHE A 209 -15.17 10.97 -13.69
N ILE A 210 -16.31 11.39 -13.15
CA ILE A 210 -17.41 11.94 -13.96
C ILE A 210 -17.00 13.25 -14.60
N VAL A 211 -16.36 14.17 -13.86
CA VAL A 211 -15.83 15.43 -14.41
C VAL A 211 -14.77 15.15 -15.47
N TYR A 212 -13.87 14.20 -15.22
CA TYR A 212 -12.88 13.74 -16.19
C TYR A 212 -13.54 13.28 -17.51
N PHE A 213 -14.60 12.48 -17.44
CA PHE A 213 -15.34 12.02 -18.62
C PHE A 213 -15.77 13.17 -19.53
N PHE A 214 -16.37 14.22 -18.97
CA PHE A 214 -16.81 15.37 -19.76
C PHE A 214 -15.67 16.22 -20.31
N MET A 215 -14.61 16.37 -19.53
CA MET A 215 -13.43 17.16 -19.93
C MET A 215 -12.63 16.48 -21.03
N ASP A 216 -12.40 15.18 -20.92
CA ASP A 216 -11.67 14.40 -21.90
C ASP A 216 -12.43 14.31 -23.24
N ARG A 217 -13.76 14.12 -23.19
CA ARG A 217 -14.63 14.18 -24.37
C ARG A 217 -14.54 15.53 -25.09
N LYS A 218 -14.48 16.63 -24.33
CA LYS A 218 -14.33 17.97 -24.92
C LYS A 218 -12.95 18.17 -25.54
N LEU A 219 -11.92 17.59 -24.95
CA LEU A 219 -10.55 17.67 -25.44
C LEU A 219 -10.39 16.93 -26.76
N ASP A 220 -10.91 15.70 -26.89
CA ASP A 220 -10.87 14.93 -28.13
C ASP A 220 -11.60 15.66 -29.28
N ALA A 221 -12.74 16.30 -28.98
CA ALA A 221 -13.44 17.12 -29.95
C ALA A 221 -12.63 18.33 -30.46
N GLN A 222 -11.67 18.82 -29.66
CA GLN A 222 -10.79 19.94 -30.01
C GLN A 222 -9.51 19.51 -30.74
N THR A 223 -8.96 18.32 -30.39
CA THR A 223 -7.66 17.85 -30.91
C THR A 223 -7.81 16.94 -32.13
N GLY A 224 -8.98 16.36 -32.35
CA GLY A 224 -9.21 15.39 -33.42
C GLY A 224 -8.46 14.05 -33.22
N GLU A 225 -7.82 13.86 -32.08
CA GLU A 225 -7.08 12.64 -31.75
C GLU A 225 -8.06 11.56 -31.27
N ALA A 226 -8.15 10.46 -32.00
CA ALA A 226 -8.83 9.26 -31.55
C ALA A 226 -7.99 8.56 -30.47
N GLU A 227 -8.67 7.85 -29.56
CA GLU A 227 -8.02 7.02 -28.54
C GLU A 227 -7.13 5.96 -29.21
N GLU A 228 -5.80 6.00 -28.99
CA GLU A 228 -4.90 4.94 -29.44
C GLU A 228 -5.30 3.62 -28.75
N LYS A 229 -5.66 2.63 -29.56
CA LYS A 229 -5.91 1.28 -29.05
C LYS A 229 -4.58 0.56 -28.90
N ASP A 230 -4.19 0.28 -27.65
CA ASP A 230 -3.09 -0.66 -27.40
C ASP A 230 -3.45 -2.06 -27.92
N ASP A 231 -2.44 -2.86 -28.22
CA ASP A 231 -2.64 -4.26 -28.57
C ASP A 231 -3.30 -4.99 -27.39
N PRO A 232 -4.49 -5.62 -27.59
CA PRO A 232 -5.22 -6.26 -26.52
C PRO A 232 -4.43 -7.45 -25.97
N PHE A 233 -4.64 -7.77 -24.68
CA PHE A 233 -4.12 -8.98 -24.06
C PHE A 233 -4.51 -10.22 -24.89
N LYS A 234 -3.50 -11.02 -25.29
CA LYS A 234 -3.69 -12.26 -26.04
C LYS A 234 -3.22 -13.43 -25.20
N ILE A 235 -4.08 -14.42 -25.00
CA ILE A 235 -3.74 -15.67 -24.29
C ILE A 235 -2.59 -16.40 -24.99
N SER A 236 -2.46 -16.26 -26.32
CA SER A 236 -1.35 -16.83 -27.09
C SER A 236 0.03 -16.30 -26.67
N ASP A 237 0.10 -15.07 -26.13
CA ASP A 237 1.35 -14.44 -25.76
C ASP A 237 1.90 -15.01 -24.45
N LEU A 238 1.02 -15.60 -23.61
CA LEU A 238 1.40 -16.24 -22.36
C LEU A 238 2.47 -17.31 -22.54
N GLY A 239 2.37 -18.14 -23.58
CA GLY A 239 3.35 -19.20 -23.85
C GLY A 239 4.77 -18.64 -24.02
N THR A 240 4.91 -17.54 -24.75
CA THR A 240 6.19 -16.86 -24.97
C THR A 240 6.74 -16.22 -23.69
N ILE A 241 5.88 -15.55 -22.93
CA ILE A 241 6.27 -14.89 -21.68
C ILE A 241 6.69 -15.94 -20.63
N LEU A 242 5.90 -17.00 -20.46
CA LEU A 242 6.13 -18.05 -19.47
C LEU A 242 7.40 -18.87 -19.77
N SER A 243 7.87 -18.90 -21.02
CA SER A 243 9.12 -19.55 -21.40
C SER A 243 10.37 -18.72 -21.06
N SER A 244 10.23 -17.43 -20.75
CA SER A 244 11.35 -16.54 -20.44
C SER A 244 11.81 -16.69 -18.99
N SER A 245 13.02 -17.19 -18.77
CA SER A 245 13.62 -17.30 -17.43
C SER A 245 13.91 -15.93 -16.79
N GLY A 246 14.24 -14.91 -17.59
CA GLY A 246 14.45 -13.53 -17.10
C GLY A 246 13.15 -12.94 -16.57
N PHE A 247 12.04 -13.18 -17.28
CA PHE A 247 10.70 -12.77 -16.84
C PHE A 247 10.34 -13.36 -15.47
N TRP A 248 10.49 -14.67 -15.28
CA TRP A 248 10.18 -15.31 -14.01
C TRP A 248 11.04 -14.82 -12.85
N LEU A 249 12.32 -14.55 -13.08
CA LEU A 249 13.19 -13.99 -12.04
C LEU A 249 12.69 -12.62 -11.57
N VAL A 250 12.27 -11.75 -12.50
CA VAL A 250 11.73 -10.42 -12.17
C VAL A 250 10.34 -10.54 -11.51
N ALA A 251 9.46 -11.41 -12.00
CA ALA A 251 8.14 -11.63 -11.43
C ALA A 251 8.21 -12.20 -9.99
N LEU A 252 9.08 -13.19 -9.75
CA LEU A 252 9.29 -13.77 -8.42
C LEU A 252 9.95 -12.78 -7.47
N LEU A 253 10.91 -11.98 -7.94
CA LEU A 253 11.52 -10.92 -7.15
C LEU A 253 10.47 -9.87 -6.78
N CYS A 254 9.58 -9.52 -7.73
CA CYS A 254 8.46 -8.62 -7.49
C CYS A 254 7.57 -9.13 -6.35
N VAL A 255 7.05 -10.35 -6.44
CA VAL A 255 6.14 -10.87 -5.41
C VAL A 255 6.82 -10.97 -4.04
N LEU A 256 8.05 -11.45 -3.96
CA LEU A 256 8.76 -11.59 -2.69
C LEU A 256 9.00 -10.23 -2.03
N TYR A 257 9.44 -9.25 -2.81
CA TYR A 257 9.74 -7.92 -2.31
C TYR A 257 8.48 -7.17 -1.89
N TYR A 258 7.47 -7.12 -2.74
CA TYR A 258 6.21 -6.42 -2.44
C TYR A 258 5.45 -7.09 -1.29
N SER A 259 5.52 -8.41 -1.17
CA SER A 259 4.92 -9.16 -0.05
C SER A 259 5.59 -8.88 1.30
N ALA A 260 6.85 -8.48 1.30
CA ALA A 260 7.53 -8.10 2.53
C ALA A 260 7.24 -6.64 2.96
N ILE A 261 6.77 -5.79 2.06
CA ILE A 261 6.52 -4.36 2.36
C ILE A 261 5.05 -4.04 2.57
N PHE A 262 4.18 -4.33 1.60
CA PHE A 262 2.77 -3.91 1.69
C PHE A 262 1.98 -4.60 2.81
N PRO A 263 2.11 -5.93 3.01
CA PRO A 263 1.52 -6.58 4.17
C PRO A 263 2.08 -6.05 5.49
N PHE A 264 3.39 -5.77 5.58
CA PHE A 264 4.00 -5.13 6.75
C PHE A 264 3.35 -3.76 7.03
N GLN A 265 3.13 -2.93 6.00
CA GLN A 265 2.50 -1.61 6.13
C GLN A 265 1.15 -1.67 6.86
N LYS A 266 0.38 -2.75 6.64
CA LYS A 266 -0.92 -2.97 7.31
C LYS A 266 -0.81 -3.16 8.83
N TYR A 267 0.34 -3.61 9.32
CA TYR A 267 0.60 -3.92 10.72
C TYR A 267 1.62 -2.98 11.38
N ALA A 268 2.29 -2.14 10.60
CA ALA A 268 3.47 -1.40 11.04
C ALA A 268 3.18 -0.43 12.19
N VAL A 269 2.04 0.25 12.18
CA VAL A 269 1.64 1.16 13.27
C VAL A 269 1.44 0.36 14.55
N ASN A 270 0.71 -0.75 14.50
CA ASN A 270 0.50 -1.59 15.67
C ASN A 270 1.81 -2.24 16.17
N MET A 271 2.71 -2.63 15.26
CA MET A 271 4.04 -3.08 15.61
C MET A 271 4.82 -2.02 16.39
N LEU A 272 4.75 -0.74 15.97
CA LEU A 272 5.38 0.36 16.70
C LEU A 272 4.72 0.57 18.08
N GLN A 273 3.40 0.50 18.19
CA GLN A 273 2.68 0.59 19.46
C GLN A 273 3.06 -0.53 20.43
N CYS A 274 3.33 -1.74 19.94
CA CYS A 274 3.76 -2.87 20.76
C CYS A 274 5.22 -2.78 21.22
N ASN A 275 6.09 -2.09 20.48
CA ASN A 275 7.55 -2.05 20.75
C ASN A 275 8.03 -0.72 21.34
N LEU A 276 7.23 0.33 21.29
CA LEU A 276 7.59 1.66 21.80
C LEU A 276 6.62 2.07 22.89
N VAL A 277 7.12 2.80 23.88
CA VAL A 277 6.28 3.43 24.90
C VAL A 277 5.83 4.79 24.38
N PHE A 278 4.53 4.94 24.17
CA PHE A 278 3.88 6.21 23.88
C PHE A 278 3.14 6.68 25.12
N ASN A 279 3.55 7.84 25.66
CA ASN A 279 2.90 8.43 26.81
C ASN A 279 1.61 9.16 26.38
N GLU A 280 0.65 9.22 27.28
CA GLU A 280 -0.54 10.06 27.03
C GLU A 280 -0.13 11.53 26.96
N VAL A 281 -0.56 12.21 25.90
CA VAL A 281 -0.38 13.66 25.78
C VAL A 281 -1.54 14.33 26.50
N PRO A 282 -1.30 15.17 27.52
CA PRO A 282 -2.36 15.86 28.22
C PRO A 282 -3.31 16.59 27.26
N SER A 283 -4.61 16.49 27.48
CA SER A 283 -5.64 17.03 26.59
C SER A 283 -5.63 18.57 26.48
N ASP A 284 -5.08 19.25 27.48
CA ASP A 284 -4.84 20.69 27.52
C ASP A 284 -3.53 21.10 26.81
N SER A 285 -2.70 20.13 26.43
CA SER A 285 -1.45 20.39 25.71
C SER A 285 -1.73 20.91 24.31
N PHE A 286 -0.90 21.87 23.86
CA PHE A 286 -0.87 22.33 22.47
C PHE A 286 -0.73 21.14 21.49
N TRP A 287 0.05 20.13 21.83
CA TRP A 287 0.33 18.97 20.98
C TRP A 287 -0.87 18.04 20.78
N ALA A 288 -1.87 18.09 21.67
CA ALA A 288 -3.12 17.31 21.55
C ALA A 288 -4.16 17.98 20.63
N THR A 289 -3.94 19.24 20.24
CA THR A 289 -4.93 20.03 19.50
C THR A 289 -5.06 19.61 18.03
N ASN A 290 -6.27 19.76 17.46
CA ASN A 290 -6.52 19.58 16.04
C ASN A 290 -5.72 20.57 15.18
N THR A 291 -5.38 21.75 15.70
CA THR A 291 -4.53 22.74 15.02
C THR A 291 -3.16 22.15 14.69
N VAL A 292 -2.56 21.41 15.63
CA VAL A 292 -1.27 20.72 15.39
C VAL A 292 -1.42 19.62 14.35
N THR A 293 -2.54 18.89 14.31
CA THR A 293 -2.82 17.91 13.25
C THR A 293 -2.84 18.56 11.87
N VAL A 294 -3.55 19.68 11.75
CA VAL A 294 -3.61 20.43 10.48
C VAL A 294 -2.24 20.97 10.10
N LEU A 295 -1.50 21.56 11.05
CA LEU A 295 -0.14 22.05 10.80
C LEU A 295 0.80 20.93 10.35
N GLN A 296 0.75 19.79 11.01
CA GLN A 296 1.54 18.60 10.67
C GLN A 296 1.22 18.12 9.25
N TYR A 297 -0.06 18.10 8.88
CA TYR A 297 -0.48 17.75 7.52
C TYR A 297 0.00 18.77 6.49
N CYS A 298 -0.08 20.06 6.77
CA CYS A 298 0.46 21.10 5.90
C CYS A 298 1.97 20.94 5.69
N ILE A 299 2.73 20.66 6.75
CA ILE A 299 4.18 20.39 6.66
C ILE A 299 4.42 19.17 5.77
N MET A 300 3.67 18.10 5.95
CA MET A 300 3.76 16.90 5.13
C MET A 300 3.53 17.21 3.64
N LEU A 301 2.51 18.00 3.31
CA LEU A 301 2.24 18.44 1.94
C LEU A 301 3.38 19.26 1.35
N VAL A 302 3.99 20.15 2.14
CA VAL A 302 5.13 20.96 1.69
C VAL A 302 6.36 20.08 1.47
N VAL A 303 6.63 19.12 2.37
CA VAL A 303 7.72 18.13 2.20
C VAL A 303 7.53 17.34 0.90
N ALA A 304 6.34 16.80 0.69
CA ALA A 304 6.00 16.05 -0.53
C ALA A 304 6.15 16.92 -1.78
N GLY A 305 5.56 18.13 -1.77
CA GLY A 305 5.59 19.07 -2.89
C GLY A 305 6.99 19.56 -3.22
N ALA A 306 7.79 19.94 -2.23
CA ALA A 306 9.17 20.40 -2.42
C ALA A 306 10.06 19.25 -2.96
N SER A 307 9.94 18.05 -2.38
CA SER A 307 10.67 16.87 -2.86
C SER A 307 10.30 16.51 -4.29
N PHE A 308 9.02 16.50 -4.62
CA PHE A 308 8.53 16.24 -5.98
C PHE A 308 8.97 17.32 -6.96
N ALA A 309 8.80 18.61 -6.62
CA ALA A 309 9.18 19.73 -7.46
C ALA A 309 10.69 19.78 -7.75
N SER A 310 11.54 19.31 -6.82
CA SER A 310 13.00 19.27 -7.01
C SER A 310 13.42 18.48 -8.26
N ASN A 311 12.61 17.49 -8.67
CA ASN A 311 12.89 16.67 -9.85
C ASN A 311 12.71 17.43 -11.18
N PHE A 312 12.02 18.56 -11.18
CA PHE A 312 11.81 19.41 -12.37
C PHE A 312 12.79 20.58 -12.46
N MET A 313 13.61 20.79 -11.42
CA MET A 313 14.52 21.92 -11.37
C MET A 313 15.78 21.64 -12.20
N LYS A 314 15.99 22.45 -13.25
CA LYS A 314 17.19 22.38 -14.10
C LYS A 314 18.44 22.97 -13.39
N LYS A 315 18.26 23.99 -12.55
CA LYS A 315 19.36 24.63 -11.81
C LYS A 315 19.67 23.83 -10.54
N ALA A 316 20.89 23.36 -10.40
CA ALA A 316 21.36 22.56 -9.26
C ALA A 316 21.11 23.28 -7.91
N GLY A 317 21.35 24.58 -7.82
CA GLY A 317 21.11 25.36 -6.61
C GLY A 317 19.64 25.34 -6.17
N MET A 318 18.68 25.47 -7.11
CA MET A 318 17.25 25.39 -6.78
C MET A 318 16.85 23.97 -6.37
N LYS A 319 17.38 22.95 -7.07
CA LYS A 319 17.12 21.55 -6.72
C LYS A 319 17.56 21.23 -5.29
N TYR A 320 18.81 21.56 -4.96
CA TYR A 320 19.33 21.31 -3.62
C TYR A 320 18.67 22.21 -2.57
N GLY A 321 18.30 23.45 -2.88
CA GLY A 321 17.53 24.32 -2.01
C GLY A 321 16.18 23.72 -1.61
N LEU A 322 15.41 23.20 -2.59
CA LEU A 322 14.14 22.51 -2.32
C LEU A 322 14.32 21.25 -1.47
N LEU A 323 15.35 20.44 -1.76
CA LEU A 323 15.65 19.23 -0.99
C LEU A 323 16.07 19.58 0.45
N THR A 324 16.83 20.66 0.66
CA THR A 324 17.18 21.14 2.00
C THR A 324 15.93 21.57 2.78
N VAL A 325 15.05 22.34 2.16
CA VAL A 325 13.76 22.74 2.78
C VAL A 325 12.94 21.51 3.13
N ALA A 326 12.82 20.56 2.21
CA ALA A 326 12.10 19.30 2.45
C ALA A 326 12.72 18.50 3.62
N GLY A 327 14.06 18.41 3.69
CA GLY A 327 14.77 17.73 4.77
C GLY A 327 14.58 18.40 6.14
N VAL A 328 14.66 19.72 6.22
CA VAL A 328 14.41 20.48 7.47
C VAL A 328 12.96 20.28 7.91
N LEU A 329 12.00 20.42 7.02
CA LEU A 329 10.58 20.23 7.35
C LEU A 329 10.25 18.77 7.70
N LEU A 330 10.93 17.81 7.10
CA LEU A 330 10.80 16.40 7.50
C LEU A 330 11.32 16.19 8.94
N ALA A 331 12.43 16.82 9.31
CA ALA A 331 12.91 16.78 10.70
C ALA A 331 11.91 17.41 11.68
N VAL A 332 11.27 18.52 11.31
CA VAL A 332 10.18 19.13 12.08
C VAL A 332 8.99 18.16 12.18
N PHE A 333 8.60 17.51 11.09
CA PHE A 333 7.53 16.52 11.08
C PHE A 333 7.83 15.36 12.03
N CYS A 334 9.05 14.83 12.02
CA CYS A 334 9.49 13.78 12.94
C CYS A 334 9.45 14.26 14.41
N TYR A 335 9.92 15.48 14.68
CA TYR A 335 9.84 16.06 16.01
C TYR A 335 8.39 16.22 16.50
N MET A 336 7.48 16.64 15.62
CA MET A 336 6.04 16.71 15.95
C MET A 336 5.47 15.32 16.27
N GLY A 337 5.88 14.26 15.56
CA GLY A 337 5.48 12.88 15.85
C GLY A 337 5.93 12.43 17.24
N TYR A 338 7.16 12.77 17.62
CA TYR A 338 7.67 12.55 18.96
C TYR A 338 6.87 13.31 20.03
N MET A 339 6.62 14.60 19.84
CA MET A 339 5.87 15.42 20.79
C MET A 339 4.40 15.01 20.93
N ARG A 340 3.82 14.46 19.87
CA ARG A 340 2.45 13.93 19.86
C ARG A 340 2.36 12.48 20.35
N GLN A 341 3.48 11.83 20.61
CA GLN A 341 3.51 10.42 21.04
C GLN A 341 2.65 9.52 20.11
N SER A 342 2.85 9.67 18.79
CA SER A 342 1.99 9.04 17.76
C SER A 342 2.79 8.07 16.90
N ALA A 343 2.53 6.77 17.05
CA ALA A 343 3.08 5.71 16.22
C ALA A 343 2.70 5.89 14.74
N GLU A 344 1.49 6.37 14.48
CA GLU A 344 0.96 6.63 13.16
C GLU A 344 1.78 7.72 12.44
N THR A 345 2.13 8.79 13.14
CA THR A 345 3.00 9.84 12.60
C THR A 345 4.41 9.33 12.34
N VAL A 346 4.95 8.51 13.24
CA VAL A 346 6.26 7.89 13.05
C VAL A 346 6.26 7.08 11.75
N PHE A 347 5.26 6.25 11.52
CA PHE A 347 5.18 5.43 10.32
C PHE A 347 4.83 6.23 9.05
N ALA A 348 4.12 7.36 9.14
CA ALA A 348 3.79 8.21 8.00
C ALA A 348 5.04 8.72 7.23
N VAL A 349 6.20 8.73 7.87
CA VAL A 349 7.49 9.07 7.24
C VAL A 349 7.83 8.10 6.11
N PHE A 350 7.49 6.81 6.23
CA PHE A 350 7.78 5.80 5.21
C PHE A 350 7.15 6.15 3.83
N PRO A 351 5.82 6.28 3.70
CA PRO A 351 5.22 6.63 2.43
C PRO A 351 5.59 8.05 1.97
N LEU A 352 5.80 8.99 2.89
CA LEU A 352 6.21 10.35 2.57
C LEU A 352 7.59 10.40 1.89
N LEU A 353 8.54 9.63 2.36
CA LEU A 353 9.86 9.52 1.74
C LEU A 353 9.79 8.96 0.32
N ALA A 354 8.94 7.97 0.09
CA ALA A 354 8.79 7.37 -1.23
C ALA A 354 8.32 8.39 -2.29
N VAL A 355 7.52 9.41 -1.90
CA VAL A 355 7.11 10.50 -2.80
C VAL A 355 8.31 11.24 -3.39
N GLY A 356 9.33 11.51 -2.57
CA GLY A 356 10.51 12.27 -2.99
C GLY A 356 11.62 11.41 -3.60
N ILE A 357 11.92 10.28 -2.99
CA ILE A 357 13.10 9.47 -3.33
C ILE A 357 12.88 8.64 -4.59
N THR A 358 11.68 8.09 -4.81
CA THR A 358 11.40 7.23 -5.98
C THR A 358 11.70 7.92 -7.32
N PRO A 359 11.26 9.16 -7.58
CA PRO A 359 11.61 9.85 -8.82
C PRO A 359 13.11 10.13 -8.98
N ILE A 360 13.81 10.42 -7.88
CA ILE A 360 15.26 10.66 -7.89
C ILE A 360 16.00 9.38 -8.31
N LEU A 361 15.64 8.25 -7.72
CA LEU A 361 16.24 6.95 -8.03
C LEU A 361 15.84 6.46 -9.42
N GLY A 362 14.60 6.70 -9.87
CA GLY A 362 14.17 6.40 -11.23
C GLY A 362 15.05 7.14 -12.26
N ASN A 363 15.25 8.44 -12.07
CA ASN A 363 16.13 9.22 -12.93
C ASN A 363 17.59 8.72 -12.90
N TYR A 364 18.07 8.25 -11.75
CA TYR A 364 19.40 7.65 -11.65
C TYR A 364 19.49 6.36 -12.47
N VAL A 365 18.52 5.45 -12.34
CA VAL A 365 18.48 4.18 -13.09
C VAL A 365 18.35 4.45 -14.60
N ASP A 366 17.55 5.42 -15.00
CA ASP A 366 17.37 5.77 -16.42
C ASP A 366 18.68 6.23 -17.08
N HIS A 367 19.51 7.00 -16.36
CA HIS A 367 20.75 7.55 -16.92
C HIS A 367 22.00 6.71 -16.65
N LYS A 368 22.04 5.96 -15.55
CA LYS A 368 23.20 5.16 -15.13
C LYS A 368 23.00 3.65 -15.27
N GLY A 369 21.77 3.19 -15.41
CA GLY A 369 21.43 1.78 -15.41
C GLY A 369 21.52 1.14 -14.03
N LYS A 370 22.11 -0.06 -13.97
CA LYS A 370 22.34 -0.86 -12.75
C LYS A 370 21.06 -1.34 -12.07
N ALA A 371 20.00 -1.60 -12.84
CA ALA A 371 18.71 -2.00 -12.30
C ALA A 371 18.80 -3.27 -11.43
N ALA A 372 19.47 -4.33 -11.90
CA ALA A 372 19.62 -5.55 -11.10
C ALA A 372 20.43 -5.31 -9.81
N SER A 373 21.48 -4.48 -9.87
CA SER A 373 22.25 -4.10 -8.68
C SER A 373 21.40 -3.32 -7.67
N MET A 374 20.53 -2.40 -8.12
CA MET A 374 19.64 -1.63 -7.25
C MET A 374 18.56 -2.51 -6.60
N LEU A 375 18.06 -3.51 -7.32
CA LEU A 375 17.13 -4.51 -6.73
C LEU A 375 17.80 -5.30 -5.60
N MET A 376 19.05 -5.68 -5.76
CA MET A 376 19.83 -6.36 -4.70
C MET A 376 20.03 -5.46 -3.48
N VAL A 377 20.43 -4.19 -3.68
CA VAL A 377 20.62 -3.23 -2.60
C VAL A 377 19.29 -2.99 -1.87
N GLY A 378 18.18 -2.78 -2.60
CA GLY A 378 16.85 -2.65 -2.01
C GLY A 378 16.46 -3.85 -1.15
N SER A 379 16.67 -5.07 -1.65
CA SER A 379 16.37 -6.30 -0.88
C SER A 379 17.24 -6.43 0.37
N MET A 380 18.53 -6.09 0.28
CA MET A 380 19.43 -6.12 1.46
C MET A 380 18.99 -5.11 2.53
N LEU A 381 18.66 -3.88 2.15
CA LEU A 381 18.15 -2.87 3.07
C LEU A 381 16.82 -3.29 3.71
N LEU A 382 15.94 -3.96 2.94
CA LEU A 382 14.69 -4.50 3.45
C LEU A 382 14.92 -5.54 4.55
N VAL A 383 15.82 -6.50 4.33
CA VAL A 383 16.20 -7.49 5.33
C VAL A 383 16.73 -6.81 6.59
N LEU A 384 17.63 -5.84 6.43
CA LEU A 384 18.18 -5.08 7.55
C LEU A 384 17.07 -4.39 8.36
N CYS A 385 16.10 -3.74 7.70
CA CYS A 385 14.99 -3.07 8.38
C CYS A 385 14.14 -4.05 9.18
N HIS A 386 13.74 -5.19 8.59
CA HIS A 386 12.91 -6.17 9.30
C HIS A 386 13.65 -6.80 10.48
N LEU A 387 14.94 -7.11 10.35
CA LEU A 387 15.74 -7.61 11.46
C LEU A 387 15.96 -6.56 12.56
N THR A 388 16.11 -5.29 12.18
CA THR A 388 16.18 -4.19 13.16
C THR A 388 14.87 -4.05 13.93
N PHE A 389 13.72 -4.10 13.26
CA PHE A 389 12.42 -4.08 13.93
C PHE A 389 12.19 -5.33 14.81
N ALA A 390 12.68 -6.51 14.39
CA ALA A 390 12.50 -7.76 15.12
C ALA A 390 13.36 -7.87 16.38
N PHE A 391 14.61 -7.42 16.33
CA PHE A 391 15.60 -7.73 17.37
C PHE A 391 16.22 -6.48 18.02
N VAL A 392 16.32 -5.36 17.32
CA VAL A 392 16.95 -4.16 17.86
C VAL A 392 15.94 -3.24 18.51
N LEU A 393 14.78 -3.00 17.86
CA LEU A 393 13.76 -2.08 18.37
C LEU A 393 13.22 -2.51 19.76
N PRO A 394 12.92 -3.80 20.03
CA PRO A 394 12.44 -4.24 21.33
C PRO A 394 13.41 -3.98 22.50
N GLU A 395 14.72 -3.95 22.24
CA GLU A 395 15.75 -3.65 23.27
C GLU A 395 15.66 -2.20 23.77
N PHE A 396 15.01 -1.32 23.01
CA PHE A 396 14.80 0.07 23.38
C PHE A 396 13.42 0.34 24.02
N ARG A 397 12.66 -0.70 24.37
CA ARG A 397 11.31 -0.55 24.92
C ARG A 397 11.29 0.35 26.18
N ASP A 398 12.30 0.23 27.04
CA ASP A 398 12.42 1.03 28.26
C ASP A 398 13.09 2.40 28.03
N ASN A 399 13.53 2.68 26.81
CA ASN A 399 14.16 3.94 26.41
C ASN A 399 13.37 4.63 25.30
N ALA A 400 12.35 5.41 25.68
CA ALA A 400 11.42 6.06 24.74
C ALA A 400 12.14 6.89 23.66
N ILE A 401 13.17 7.68 24.01
CA ILE A 401 13.92 8.50 23.06
C ILE A 401 14.74 7.61 22.12
N GLY A 402 15.49 6.65 22.66
CA GLY A 402 16.31 5.73 21.88
C GLY A 402 15.45 4.90 20.93
N GLY A 403 14.32 4.37 21.40
CA GLY A 403 13.38 3.59 20.58
C GLY A 403 12.82 4.38 19.40
N ILE A 404 12.37 5.61 19.63
CA ILE A 404 11.86 6.48 18.55
C ILE A 404 12.96 6.84 17.54
N ILE A 405 14.18 7.09 17.96
CA ILE A 405 15.31 7.34 17.05
C ILE A 405 15.58 6.11 16.18
N VAL A 406 15.66 4.91 16.80
CA VAL A 406 15.86 3.65 16.05
C VAL A 406 14.71 3.42 15.06
N ALA A 407 13.46 3.64 15.48
CA ALA A 407 12.30 3.51 14.61
C ALA A 407 12.38 4.46 13.40
N TYR A 408 12.65 5.76 13.60
CA TYR A 408 12.79 6.71 12.50
C TYR A 408 13.94 6.36 11.56
N LEU A 409 15.12 6.02 12.07
CA LEU A 409 16.25 5.62 11.23
C LEU A 409 15.92 4.40 10.39
N THR A 410 15.28 3.40 10.99
CA THR A 410 14.87 2.18 10.26
C THR A 410 13.80 2.48 9.21
N ILE A 411 12.83 3.36 9.52
CA ILE A 411 11.77 3.78 8.58
C ILE A 411 12.37 4.59 7.42
N LEU A 412 13.36 5.45 7.67
CA LEU A 412 14.08 6.17 6.62
C LEU A 412 14.79 5.21 5.66
N VAL A 413 15.48 4.20 6.21
CA VAL A 413 16.13 3.15 5.40
C VAL A 413 15.10 2.32 4.65
N LEU A 414 13.96 1.99 5.27
CA LEU A 414 12.86 1.26 4.62
C LEU A 414 12.27 2.05 3.46
N GLY A 415 12.09 3.37 3.60
CA GLY A 415 11.62 4.24 2.52
C GLY A 415 12.60 4.30 1.34
N ALA A 416 13.90 4.36 1.62
CA ALA A 416 14.93 4.27 0.59
C ALA A 416 14.94 2.90 -0.10
N SER A 417 14.89 1.81 0.69
CA SER A 417 14.76 0.44 0.19
C SER A 417 13.57 0.30 -0.75
N PHE A 418 12.38 0.71 -0.29
CA PHE A 418 11.18 0.66 -1.11
C PHE A 418 11.34 1.42 -2.43
N SER A 419 11.92 2.61 -2.40
CA SER A 419 12.03 3.47 -3.59
C SER A 419 12.98 2.90 -4.66
N LEU A 420 13.97 2.09 -4.27
CA LEU A 420 14.91 1.42 -5.18
C LEU A 420 14.21 0.41 -6.09
N VAL A 421 13.22 -0.32 -5.57
CA VAL A 421 12.61 -1.43 -6.32
C VAL A 421 11.69 -0.96 -7.43
N PRO A 422 10.66 -0.11 -7.22
CA PRO A 422 9.85 0.39 -8.33
C PRO A 422 10.68 1.13 -9.39
N ALA A 423 11.71 1.88 -8.95
CA ALA A 423 12.62 2.60 -9.85
C ALA A 423 13.44 1.68 -10.77
N SER A 424 13.64 0.43 -10.37
CA SER A 424 14.49 -0.53 -11.10
C SER A 424 13.69 -1.66 -11.73
N LEU A 425 12.67 -2.19 -11.06
CA LEU A 425 11.92 -3.37 -11.49
C LEU A 425 11.06 -3.07 -12.74
N TRP A 426 10.24 -2.02 -12.68
CA TRP A 426 9.30 -1.72 -13.76
C TRP A 426 10.01 -1.35 -15.08
N PRO A 427 11.09 -0.54 -15.08
CA PRO A 427 11.88 -0.30 -16.30
C PRO A 427 12.64 -1.52 -16.83
N SER A 428 12.79 -2.58 -16.03
CA SER A 428 13.46 -3.81 -16.47
C SER A 428 12.55 -4.69 -17.33
N VAL A 429 11.23 -4.65 -17.15
CA VAL A 429 10.28 -5.52 -17.86
C VAL A 429 10.36 -5.37 -19.38
N PRO A 430 10.41 -4.14 -19.98
CA PRO A 430 10.55 -3.97 -21.42
C PRO A 430 11.86 -4.52 -22.02
N LYS A 431 12.87 -4.78 -21.18
CA LYS A 431 14.13 -5.40 -21.63
C LYS A 431 14.06 -6.93 -21.70
N LEU A 432 13.00 -7.53 -21.13
CA LEU A 432 12.86 -8.98 -20.98
C LEU A 432 11.91 -9.61 -22.00
N VAL A 433 11.05 -8.81 -22.60
CA VAL A 433 9.98 -9.25 -23.50
C VAL A 433 9.86 -8.32 -24.71
N ASP A 434 9.34 -8.84 -25.82
CA ASP A 434 9.09 -8.03 -27.02
C ASP A 434 8.06 -6.93 -26.75
N ALA A 435 8.22 -5.79 -27.43
CA ALA A 435 7.35 -4.63 -27.29
C ALA A 435 5.86 -4.96 -27.51
N LYS A 436 5.57 -5.92 -28.40
CA LYS A 436 4.19 -6.36 -28.72
C LYS A 436 3.46 -7.05 -27.58
N ILE A 437 4.19 -7.63 -26.62
CA ILE A 437 3.62 -8.42 -25.52
C ILE A 437 3.88 -7.81 -24.13
N ILE A 438 4.38 -6.56 -24.08
CA ILE A 438 4.69 -5.87 -22.80
C ILE A 438 3.45 -5.76 -21.92
N GLY A 439 2.28 -5.44 -22.47
CA GLY A 439 1.03 -5.33 -21.70
C GLY A 439 0.67 -6.64 -21.01
N SER A 440 0.78 -7.76 -21.73
CA SER A 440 0.54 -9.11 -21.18
C SER A 440 1.57 -9.47 -20.10
N ALA A 441 2.83 -9.05 -20.26
CA ALA A 441 3.87 -9.28 -19.27
C ALA A 441 3.60 -8.51 -17.96
N TYR A 442 3.22 -7.24 -18.04
CA TYR A 442 2.82 -6.47 -16.86
C TYR A 442 1.61 -7.07 -16.16
N ALA A 443 0.56 -7.46 -16.91
CA ALA A 443 -0.62 -8.08 -16.33
C ALA A 443 -0.28 -9.36 -15.55
N LEU A 444 0.62 -10.20 -16.10
CA LEU A 444 1.07 -11.43 -15.43
C LEU A 444 1.92 -11.13 -14.18
N ILE A 445 2.81 -10.12 -14.21
CA ILE A 445 3.57 -9.71 -13.02
C ILE A 445 2.63 -9.19 -11.94
N PHE A 446 1.64 -8.37 -12.28
CA PHE A 446 0.64 -7.88 -11.31
C PHE A 446 -0.18 -9.03 -10.71
N TRP A 447 -0.56 -10.02 -11.52
CA TRP A 447 -1.24 -11.20 -11.01
C TRP A 447 -0.39 -11.97 -10.00
N VAL A 448 0.89 -12.24 -10.33
CA VAL A 448 1.84 -12.91 -9.41
C VAL A 448 2.04 -12.07 -8.15
N GLN A 449 2.17 -10.75 -8.27
CA GLN A 449 2.27 -9.83 -7.14
C GLN A 449 1.04 -9.92 -6.22
N ASN A 450 -0.16 -9.96 -6.79
CA ASN A 450 -1.41 -10.01 -6.04
C ASN A 450 -1.55 -11.30 -5.22
N ILE A 451 -0.94 -12.41 -5.64
CA ILE A 451 -0.86 -13.63 -4.80
C ILE A 451 -0.19 -13.31 -3.46
N GLY A 452 0.91 -12.59 -3.49
CA GLY A 452 1.60 -12.19 -2.26
C GLY A 452 0.82 -11.19 -1.43
N LEU A 453 0.19 -10.21 -2.07
CA LEU A 453 -0.61 -9.19 -1.38
C LEU A 453 -1.88 -9.77 -0.73
N TRP A 454 -2.43 -10.84 -1.29
CA TRP A 454 -3.50 -11.60 -0.66
C TRP A 454 -3.02 -12.45 0.50
N LEU A 455 -1.95 -13.22 0.29
CA LEU A 455 -1.53 -14.28 1.21
C LEU A 455 -0.83 -13.73 2.47
N PHE A 456 0.08 -12.77 2.31
CA PHE A 456 0.95 -12.36 3.41
C PHE A 456 0.27 -11.54 4.52
N PRO A 457 -0.74 -10.69 4.30
CA PRO A 457 -1.48 -10.10 5.41
C PRO A 457 -2.14 -11.15 6.31
N LEU A 458 -2.73 -12.19 5.70
CA LEU A 458 -3.31 -13.33 6.40
C LEU A 458 -2.25 -14.13 7.17
N LEU A 459 -1.09 -14.40 6.55
CA LEU A 459 0.00 -15.13 7.20
C LEU A 459 0.60 -14.35 8.39
N ILE A 460 0.79 -13.04 8.25
CA ILE A 460 1.26 -12.18 9.36
C ILE A 460 0.29 -12.32 10.54
N GLY A 461 -1.01 -12.17 10.30
CA GLY A 461 -2.02 -12.30 11.36
C GLY A 461 -1.98 -13.67 12.04
N LYS A 462 -1.94 -14.75 11.25
CA LYS A 462 -1.87 -16.12 11.78
C LYS A 462 -0.59 -16.39 12.57
N VAL A 463 0.56 -15.96 12.06
CA VAL A 463 1.83 -16.13 12.77
C VAL A 463 1.78 -15.34 14.07
N LEU A 464 1.25 -14.11 14.04
CA LEU A 464 1.15 -13.25 15.20
C LEU A 464 0.29 -13.90 16.30
N ASP A 465 -0.93 -14.35 15.98
CA ASP A 465 -1.81 -14.99 16.97
C ASP A 465 -1.25 -16.34 17.44
N LYS A 466 -0.58 -17.10 16.55
CA LYS A 466 0.02 -18.40 16.90
C LYS A 466 1.26 -18.29 17.77
N THR A 467 2.04 -17.24 17.64
CA THR A 467 3.26 -17.05 18.46
C THR A 467 2.97 -16.33 19.78
N ASN A 468 1.84 -15.63 19.88
CA ASN A 468 1.39 -14.96 21.10
C ASN A 468 0.26 -15.75 21.82
N THR A 469 0.40 -17.07 21.95
CA THR A 469 -0.65 -17.96 22.49
C THR A 469 -1.09 -17.60 23.90
N GLN A 470 -0.17 -17.18 24.78
CA GLN A 470 -0.49 -16.76 26.14
C GLN A 470 -1.34 -15.49 26.13
N LEU A 471 -0.95 -14.48 25.35
CA LEU A 471 -1.70 -13.23 25.20
C LEU A 471 -3.13 -13.48 24.71
N VAL A 472 -3.28 -14.34 23.69
CA VAL A 472 -4.59 -14.73 23.14
C VAL A 472 -5.41 -15.50 24.17
N ALA A 473 -4.80 -16.36 24.98
CA ALA A 473 -5.46 -17.10 26.06
C ALA A 473 -5.91 -16.15 27.19
N ASP A 474 -5.06 -15.23 27.60
CA ASP A 474 -5.35 -14.27 28.67
C ASP A 474 -6.49 -13.33 28.25
N LEU A 475 -6.53 -12.89 26.99
CA LEU A 475 -7.64 -12.13 26.44
C LEU A 475 -8.95 -12.94 26.47
N LYS A 476 -8.93 -14.21 26.02
CA LYS A 476 -10.12 -15.07 26.02
C LYS A 476 -10.66 -15.35 27.43
N ASN A 477 -9.77 -15.45 28.39
CA ASN A 477 -10.09 -15.71 29.80
C ASN A 477 -10.45 -14.44 30.58
N GLY A 478 -10.39 -13.26 29.94
CA GLY A 478 -10.68 -11.97 30.58
C GLY A 478 -9.63 -11.56 31.63
N VAL A 479 -8.40 -12.09 31.53
CA VAL A 479 -7.27 -11.72 32.40
C VAL A 479 -6.73 -10.35 32.05
N ILE A 480 -6.76 -10.01 30.77
CA ILE A 480 -6.38 -8.70 30.20
C ILE A 480 -7.52 -8.13 29.38
N THR A 481 -7.55 -6.80 29.27
CA THR A 481 -8.53 -6.10 28.44
C THR A 481 -8.17 -6.20 26.94
N PRO A 482 -9.16 -6.04 26.03
CA PRO A 482 -8.89 -5.98 24.60
C PRO A 482 -7.91 -4.86 24.21
N GLU A 483 -7.95 -3.73 24.90
CA GLU A 483 -7.06 -2.59 24.70
C GLU A 483 -5.61 -2.93 25.07
N GLU A 484 -5.40 -3.57 26.21
CA GLU A 484 -4.08 -4.01 26.65
C GLU A 484 -3.52 -5.08 25.72
N ALA A 485 -4.35 -6.04 25.31
CA ALA A 485 -3.95 -7.09 24.36
C ALA A 485 -3.51 -6.51 23.02
N ALA A 486 -4.22 -5.50 22.51
CA ALA A 486 -3.99 -4.92 21.20
C ALA A 486 -2.60 -4.29 21.04
N VAL A 487 -1.95 -3.88 22.13
CA VAL A 487 -0.62 -3.25 22.14
C VAL A 487 0.47 -4.11 22.82
N SER A 488 0.20 -5.39 23.03
CA SER A 488 1.10 -6.29 23.75
C SER A 488 1.66 -7.43 22.91
N TYR A 489 1.43 -7.45 21.59
CA TYR A 489 1.92 -8.50 20.69
C TYR A 489 3.46 -8.46 20.52
N ASP A 490 4.07 -9.63 20.54
CA ASP A 490 5.44 -9.84 20.05
C ASP A 490 5.41 -10.04 18.53
N TYR A 491 6.03 -9.10 17.81
CA TYR A 491 6.11 -9.07 16.34
C TYR A 491 7.35 -9.77 15.78
N THR A 492 8.22 -10.36 16.63
CA THR A 492 9.48 -10.95 16.19
C THR A 492 9.28 -12.00 15.09
N ALA A 493 8.38 -12.96 15.29
CA ALA A 493 8.17 -14.03 14.31
C ALA A 493 7.62 -13.55 12.94
N PRO A 494 6.59 -12.71 12.87
CA PRO A 494 6.17 -12.12 11.58
C PRO A 494 7.29 -11.33 10.89
N LEU A 495 8.06 -10.54 11.61
CA LEU A 495 9.16 -9.73 11.06
C LEU A 495 10.29 -10.61 10.51
N VAL A 496 10.64 -11.69 11.19
CA VAL A 496 11.60 -12.68 10.69
C VAL A 496 11.08 -13.37 9.45
N MET A 497 9.78 -13.73 9.40
CA MET A 497 9.15 -14.26 8.20
C MET A 497 9.30 -13.30 7.01
N LEU A 498 9.07 -12.02 7.20
CA LEU A 498 9.24 -11.00 6.16
C LEU A 498 10.72 -10.79 5.78
N ALA A 499 11.64 -10.86 6.74
CA ALA A 499 13.08 -10.84 6.46
C ALA A 499 13.50 -12.02 5.57
N CYS A 500 12.95 -13.23 5.79
CA CYS A 500 13.19 -14.39 4.93
C CYS A 500 12.74 -14.13 3.47
N LEU A 501 11.62 -13.43 3.25
CA LEU A 501 11.22 -13.03 1.89
C LEU A 501 12.24 -12.06 1.28
N GLY A 502 12.74 -11.11 2.06
CA GLY A 502 13.79 -10.19 1.63
C GLY A 502 15.09 -10.92 1.25
N ILE A 503 15.48 -11.93 2.04
CA ILE A 503 16.64 -12.80 1.72
C ILE A 503 16.41 -13.56 0.42
N ALA A 504 15.22 -14.15 0.23
CA ALA A 504 14.89 -14.85 -1.01
C ALA A 504 14.92 -13.88 -2.21
N ALA A 505 14.39 -12.66 -2.06
CA ALA A 505 14.45 -11.63 -3.08
C ALA A 505 15.91 -11.22 -3.40
N LEU A 506 16.78 -11.10 -2.39
CA LEU A 506 18.20 -10.80 -2.56
C LEU A 506 18.91 -11.91 -3.36
N VAL A 507 18.65 -13.17 -3.03
CA VAL A 507 19.20 -14.33 -3.76
C VAL A 507 18.73 -14.31 -5.22
N LEU A 508 17.44 -14.09 -5.47
CA LEU A 508 16.92 -13.97 -6.84
C LEU A 508 17.53 -12.78 -7.59
N GLY A 509 17.74 -11.65 -6.93
CA GLY A 509 18.42 -10.49 -7.50
C GLY A 509 19.85 -10.82 -7.93
N PHE A 510 20.57 -11.61 -7.13
CA PHE A 510 21.90 -12.10 -7.46
C PHE A 510 21.87 -13.04 -8.69
N ILE A 511 20.94 -13.99 -8.72
CA ILE A 511 20.73 -14.89 -9.86
C ILE A 511 20.38 -14.07 -11.11
N LEU A 512 19.49 -13.09 -11.00
CA LEU A 512 19.10 -12.20 -12.10
C LEU A 512 20.30 -11.48 -12.69
N LYS A 513 21.20 -10.96 -11.86
CA LYS A 513 22.44 -10.30 -12.30
C LYS A 513 23.37 -11.25 -13.06
N ILE A 514 23.48 -12.52 -12.61
CA ILE A 514 24.27 -13.56 -13.31
C ILE A 514 23.64 -13.87 -14.67
N VAL A 515 22.31 -14.03 -14.71
CA VAL A 515 21.56 -14.33 -15.95
C VAL A 515 21.64 -13.17 -16.92
N ASP A 516 21.51 -11.92 -16.43
CA ASP A 516 21.68 -10.70 -17.22
C ASP A 516 23.04 -10.70 -17.93
N LYS A 517 24.13 -10.94 -17.19
CA LYS A 517 25.48 -11.00 -17.75
C LYS A 517 25.66 -12.14 -18.77
N LYS A 518 25.05 -13.33 -18.53
CA LYS A 518 25.18 -14.49 -19.43
C LYS A 518 24.35 -14.35 -20.71
N LYS A 519 23.16 -13.77 -20.62
CA LYS A 519 22.20 -13.66 -21.73
C LYS A 519 22.20 -12.31 -22.43
N GLY A 520 22.92 -11.31 -21.88
CA GLY A 520 22.99 -9.96 -22.45
C GLY A 520 21.63 -9.25 -22.42
N LEU A 521 20.85 -9.38 -21.31
CA LEU A 521 19.53 -8.78 -21.20
C LEU A 521 19.57 -7.24 -21.08
N GLY A 522 20.74 -6.67 -20.74
CA GLY A 522 20.96 -5.23 -20.66
C GLY A 522 20.31 -4.56 -19.43
N LEU A 523 20.06 -5.32 -18.33
CA LEU A 523 19.47 -4.78 -17.12
C LEU A 523 20.39 -3.81 -16.38
N GLU A 524 21.70 -3.98 -16.52
CA GLU A 524 22.71 -3.07 -15.95
C GLU A 524 22.99 -1.86 -16.85
N GLU A 525 22.45 -1.81 -18.07
CA GLU A 525 22.62 -0.69 -19.00
C GLU A 525 21.61 0.43 -18.76
N PRO A 526 21.96 1.71 -19.05
CA PRO A 526 21.06 2.83 -19.00
C PRO A 526 19.83 2.63 -19.92
N ASN A 527 18.67 3.16 -19.50
CA ASN A 527 17.48 3.18 -20.34
C ASN A 527 17.54 4.30 -21.38
N ILE A 528 18.19 5.42 -21.02
CA ILE A 528 18.40 6.59 -21.86
C ILE A 528 19.90 6.61 -22.23
N LYS A 529 20.21 6.38 -23.51
CA LYS A 529 21.57 6.56 -24.01
C LYS A 529 21.87 8.06 -24.06
N ALA A 530 23.01 8.47 -23.48
CA ALA A 530 23.45 9.85 -23.45
C ALA A 530 23.76 10.40 -24.87
#